data_5ae2557a8085b372eea2f6b5074ebb00
#
_entry.id   5ae2557a8085b372eea2f6b5074ebb00
#
_cell.length_a   1.000
_cell.length_b   1.000
_cell.length_c   1.000
_cell.angle_alpha   90.00
_cell.angle_beta   90.00
_cell.angle_gamma   90.00
#
_symmetry.space_group_name_H-M   'P 1'
#
loop_
_entity.id
_entity.type
_entity.pdbx_description
1 polymer ?
#
loop_
_entity_poly.entity_id
_entity_poly.type
_entity_poly.pdbx_seq_one_letter_code
_entity_poly.pdbx_strand_id
1 'polypeptide(L)'
;FMLNELYNERVRIDGTSDVAVAYRTDLHKSNIYFSKRAFDYIKELGRCYVMIGDFTHFFDNLDHDYLKRQWCSLLKCDRLPDDHYSVFKNVTAYSKWELTDLLALNGLSDDWAGRKNLNSQVRVLMPRQFKENRSHIVKNANHYGIPQGSPISATLANVYMLEVDKLINDMILGLGGKYMRYSDDFIIILPDVAELNAAEAFGKIHTLLKTAPRLTLEQSKTQYFHYADGELENCGKQFHAEADGSSRFINFLGFTFDGRQVSIRAKTISKYYYRMYRKANNIAKAGGYTPAGKHISCENLYRRYSERGADGKPGNFLTYVS
;
A
#
# COMPACT_ATOMS: atom_id res chain seq x y z
N PHE A 1 -18.00 3.16 5.46
CA PHE A 1 -18.70 3.20 4.18
C PHE A 1 -18.96 4.65 3.75
N MET A 2 -19.74 5.42 4.51
CA MET A 2 -20.10 6.82 4.24
C MET A 2 -18.89 7.73 3.99
N LEU A 3 -17.86 7.68 4.81
CA LEU A 3 -16.66 8.52 4.65
C LEU A 3 -15.94 8.26 3.31
N ASN A 4 -15.93 7.01 2.85
CA ASN A 4 -15.33 6.66 1.56
C ASN A 4 -16.16 7.19 0.38
N GLU A 5 -17.48 7.25 0.50
CA GLU A 5 -18.35 7.84 -0.52
C GLU A 5 -18.14 9.35 -0.64
N LEU A 6 -18.08 10.05 0.51
CA LEU A 6 -17.75 11.47 0.54
C LEU A 6 -16.36 11.76 -0.04
N TYR A 7 -15.38 10.93 0.28
CA TYR A 7 -14.05 11.01 -0.33
C TYR A 7 -14.11 10.85 -1.85
N ASN A 8 -14.82 9.84 -2.35
CA ASN A 8 -14.96 9.58 -3.78
C ASN A 8 -15.67 10.74 -4.51
N GLU A 9 -16.68 11.35 -3.88
CA GLU A 9 -17.34 12.55 -4.41
C GLU A 9 -16.37 13.73 -4.45
N ARG A 10 -15.63 13.96 -3.37
CA ARG A 10 -14.66 15.05 -3.26
C ARG A 10 -13.58 14.99 -4.34
N VAL A 11 -12.98 13.83 -4.57
CA VAL A 11 -11.92 13.69 -5.60
C VAL A 11 -12.47 13.81 -7.02
N ARG A 12 -13.76 13.52 -7.25
CA ARG A 12 -14.41 13.82 -8.55
C ARG A 12 -14.54 15.31 -8.76
N ILE A 13 -15.00 16.04 -7.75
CA ILE A 13 -15.14 17.50 -7.80
C ILE A 13 -13.77 18.17 -7.99
N ASP A 14 -12.75 17.69 -7.28
CA ASP A 14 -11.38 18.22 -7.31
C ASP A 14 -10.61 17.82 -8.60
N GLY A 15 -11.17 16.97 -9.47
CA GLY A 15 -10.49 16.47 -10.67
C GLY A 15 -9.35 15.49 -10.37
N THR A 16 -9.30 14.92 -9.17
CA THR A 16 -8.23 14.02 -8.71
C THR A 16 -8.65 12.55 -8.61
N SER A 17 -9.75 12.16 -9.26
CA SER A 17 -10.28 10.79 -9.22
C SER A 17 -9.28 9.71 -9.64
N ASP A 18 -8.34 10.06 -10.50
CA ASP A 18 -7.33 9.16 -11.05
C ASP A 18 -6.01 9.15 -10.28
N VAL A 19 -5.91 9.95 -9.21
CA VAL A 19 -4.68 10.13 -8.42
C VAL A 19 -4.55 9.06 -7.35
N ALA A 20 -5.35 9.12 -6.28
CA ALA A 20 -5.34 8.11 -5.24
C ALA A 20 -6.23 6.94 -5.64
N VAL A 21 -5.62 5.87 -6.08
CA VAL A 21 -6.32 4.70 -6.67
C VAL A 21 -6.42 3.51 -5.72
N ALA A 22 -5.65 3.49 -4.63
CA ALA A 22 -5.75 2.46 -3.60
C ALA A 22 -7.01 2.63 -2.76
N TYR A 23 -7.56 1.50 -2.30
CA TYR A 23 -8.72 1.45 -1.40
C TYR A 23 -10.03 2.04 -1.98
N ARG A 24 -10.08 2.19 -3.29
CA ARG A 24 -11.18 2.76 -4.06
C ARG A 24 -12.02 1.65 -4.67
N THR A 25 -13.06 1.21 -3.96
CA THR A 25 -13.98 0.16 -4.44
C THR A 25 -14.86 0.61 -5.59
N ASP A 26 -15.12 1.91 -5.70
CA ASP A 26 -15.89 2.52 -6.79
C ASP A 26 -15.20 2.44 -8.15
N LEU A 27 -13.88 2.30 -8.19
CA LEU A 27 -13.14 2.18 -9.44
C LEU A 27 -13.25 0.78 -10.06
N HIS A 28 -13.58 -0.27 -9.27
CA HIS A 28 -13.65 -1.67 -9.72
C HIS A 28 -12.42 -2.12 -10.51
N LYS A 29 -11.23 -1.60 -10.14
CA LYS A 29 -9.95 -1.84 -10.81
C LYS A 29 -8.95 -2.46 -9.84
N SER A 30 -8.01 -3.20 -10.40
CA SER A 30 -6.91 -3.81 -9.66
C SER A 30 -5.59 -3.06 -9.92
N ASN A 31 -4.55 -3.42 -9.16
CA ASN A 31 -3.20 -2.93 -9.37
C ASN A 31 -2.65 -3.22 -10.79
N ILE A 32 -3.11 -4.28 -11.45
CA ILE A 32 -2.77 -4.58 -12.86
C ILE A 32 -3.17 -3.40 -13.76
N TYR A 33 -4.42 -2.97 -13.64
CA TYR A 33 -4.95 -1.87 -14.43
C TYR A 33 -4.16 -0.57 -14.22
N PHE A 34 -3.84 -0.25 -12.96
CA PHE A 34 -3.12 0.99 -12.63
C PHE A 34 -1.67 0.95 -13.09
N SER A 35 -0.98 -0.20 -12.94
CA SER A 35 0.38 -0.38 -13.45
C SER A 35 0.41 -0.27 -14.97
N LYS A 36 -0.52 -0.96 -15.65
CA LYS A 36 -0.66 -0.89 -17.11
C LYS A 36 -0.85 0.55 -17.57
N ARG A 37 -1.77 1.28 -16.95
CA ARG A 37 -2.06 2.67 -17.27
C ARG A 37 -0.84 3.59 -17.11
N ALA A 38 -0.02 3.36 -16.07
CA ALA A 38 1.22 4.11 -15.88
C ALA A 38 2.24 3.80 -16.97
N PHE A 39 2.46 2.53 -17.26
CA PHE A 39 3.44 2.11 -18.28
C PHE A 39 3.01 2.43 -19.72
N ASP A 40 1.72 2.34 -20.01
CA ASP A 40 1.19 2.77 -21.31
C ASP A 40 1.43 4.28 -21.51
N TYR A 41 1.18 5.09 -20.48
CA TYR A 41 1.40 6.53 -20.56
C TYR A 41 2.89 6.90 -20.75
N ILE A 42 3.83 6.18 -20.12
CA ILE A 42 5.27 6.32 -20.37
C ILE A 42 5.59 6.05 -21.86
N LYS A 43 5.02 4.97 -22.42
CA LYS A 43 5.22 4.61 -23.85
C LYS A 43 4.59 5.63 -24.79
N GLU A 44 3.40 6.14 -24.48
CA GLU A 44 2.68 7.15 -25.26
C GLU A 44 3.46 8.46 -25.37
N LEU A 45 4.12 8.89 -24.27
CA LEU A 45 4.97 10.09 -24.30
C LEU A 45 6.24 9.90 -25.15
N GLY A 46 6.73 8.66 -25.30
CA GLY A 46 7.96 8.35 -26.04
C GLY A 46 9.23 8.84 -25.33
N ARG A 47 9.19 10.03 -24.71
CA ARG A 47 10.27 10.62 -23.92
C ARG A 47 9.72 11.25 -22.64
N CYS A 48 10.21 10.79 -21.47
CA CYS A 48 9.72 11.31 -20.18
C CYS A 48 10.69 11.00 -19.04
N TYR A 49 10.53 11.76 -17.95
CA TYR A 49 11.11 11.46 -16.66
C TYR A 49 10.07 10.79 -15.76
N VAL A 50 10.49 9.79 -15.01
CA VAL A 50 9.62 9.02 -14.10
C VAL A 50 10.20 9.06 -12.70
N MET A 51 9.43 9.51 -11.72
CA MET A 51 9.76 9.43 -10.31
C MET A 51 8.85 8.40 -9.63
N ILE A 52 9.44 7.47 -8.87
CA ILE A 52 8.74 6.54 -8.00
C ILE A 52 9.16 6.82 -6.58
N GLY A 53 8.21 6.98 -5.69
CA GLY A 53 8.45 7.24 -4.28
C GLY A 53 7.62 6.38 -3.37
N ASP A 54 8.13 6.20 -2.15
CA ASP A 54 7.51 5.45 -1.06
C ASP A 54 7.62 6.30 0.22
N PHE A 55 6.54 6.42 1.00
CA PHE A 55 6.57 7.11 2.28
C PHE A 55 7.03 6.19 3.40
N THR A 56 8.00 6.66 4.18
CA THR A 56 8.49 5.91 5.34
C THR A 56 7.41 5.81 6.43
N HIS A 57 7.06 4.58 6.81
CA HIS A 57 6.10 4.32 7.90
C HIS A 57 4.80 5.14 7.78
N PHE A 58 4.20 5.16 6.62
CA PHE A 58 3.09 6.04 6.24
C PHE A 58 1.98 6.12 7.31
N PHE A 59 1.37 4.98 7.67
CA PHE A 59 0.30 4.93 8.66
C PHE A 59 0.75 5.32 10.09
N ASP A 60 1.99 5.03 10.41
CA ASP A 60 2.57 5.31 11.74
C ASP A 60 2.92 6.79 11.93
N ASN A 61 2.93 7.59 10.85
CA ASN A 61 3.34 8.98 10.84
C ASN A 61 2.23 9.98 10.54
N LEU A 62 0.97 9.55 10.38
CA LEU A 62 -0.13 10.46 10.11
C LEU A 62 -0.40 11.37 11.32
N ASP A 63 -0.15 12.68 11.17
CA ASP A 63 -0.40 13.69 12.19
C ASP A 63 -1.89 13.80 12.50
N HIS A 64 -2.27 13.74 13.79
CA HIS A 64 -3.67 13.69 14.19
C HIS A 64 -4.41 15.01 13.97
N ASP A 65 -3.76 16.15 14.21
CA ASP A 65 -4.40 17.45 14.02
C ASP A 65 -4.61 17.77 12.55
N TYR A 66 -3.62 17.41 11.70
CA TYR A 66 -3.75 17.54 10.27
C TYR A 66 -4.83 16.59 9.73
N LEU A 67 -4.84 15.32 10.13
CA LEU A 67 -5.88 14.36 9.75
C LEU A 67 -7.27 14.87 10.13
N LYS A 68 -7.42 15.42 11.33
CA LYS A 68 -8.68 16.00 11.81
C LYS A 68 -9.13 17.17 10.94
N ARG A 69 -8.21 18.08 10.58
CA ARG A 69 -8.51 19.20 9.67
C ARG A 69 -8.96 18.72 8.29
N GLN A 70 -8.24 17.75 7.69
CA GLN A 70 -8.60 17.18 6.40
C GLN A 70 -9.98 16.48 6.45
N TRP A 71 -10.27 15.80 7.56
CA TRP A 71 -11.57 15.17 7.78
C TRP A 71 -12.69 16.20 7.93
N CYS A 72 -12.48 17.28 8.69
CA CYS A 72 -13.42 18.40 8.78
C CYS A 72 -13.65 19.05 7.38
N SER A 73 -12.57 19.28 6.61
CA SER A 73 -12.66 19.81 5.25
C SER A 73 -13.51 18.92 4.33
N LEU A 74 -13.34 17.60 4.44
CA LEU A 74 -14.15 16.64 3.68
C LEU A 74 -15.64 16.71 4.05
N LEU A 75 -15.93 16.86 5.35
CA LEU A 75 -17.31 16.99 5.85
C LEU A 75 -17.88 18.41 5.70
N LYS A 76 -17.08 19.39 5.25
CA LYS A 76 -17.44 20.81 5.16
C LYS A 76 -17.95 21.38 6.50
N CYS A 77 -17.24 21.08 7.60
CA CYS A 77 -17.56 21.50 8.94
C CYS A 77 -16.32 22.02 9.67
N ASP A 78 -16.50 22.92 10.64
CA ASP A 78 -15.39 23.47 11.44
C ASP A 78 -14.92 22.50 12.54
N ARG A 79 -15.80 21.61 12.96
CA ARG A 79 -15.56 20.62 14.00
C ARG A 79 -16.19 19.29 13.62
N LEU A 80 -15.50 18.18 13.86
CA LEU A 80 -16.05 16.85 13.65
C LEU A 80 -17.36 16.66 14.46
N PRO A 81 -18.44 16.16 13.82
CA PRO A 81 -19.62 15.69 14.54
C PRO A 81 -19.27 14.64 15.59
N ASP A 82 -20.08 14.50 16.64
CA ASP A 82 -19.74 13.67 17.81
C ASP A 82 -19.52 12.19 17.48
N ASP A 83 -20.24 11.65 16.52
CA ASP A 83 -20.07 10.29 15.99
C ASP A 83 -18.73 10.13 15.25
N HIS A 84 -18.40 11.06 14.33
CA HIS A 84 -17.12 11.10 13.66
C HIS A 84 -15.95 11.34 14.64
N TYR A 85 -16.13 12.22 15.62
CA TYR A 85 -15.12 12.48 16.64
C TYR A 85 -14.87 11.25 17.51
N SER A 86 -15.90 10.48 17.84
CA SER A 86 -15.75 9.23 18.59
C SER A 86 -14.93 8.21 17.82
N VAL A 87 -15.14 8.08 16.50
CA VAL A 87 -14.33 7.23 15.63
C VAL A 87 -12.89 7.75 15.54
N PHE A 88 -12.70 9.06 15.32
CA PHE A 88 -11.39 9.69 15.29
C PHE A 88 -10.59 9.40 16.55
N LYS A 89 -11.20 9.61 17.73
CA LYS A 89 -10.59 9.36 19.04
C LYS A 89 -10.18 7.88 19.19
N ASN A 90 -11.04 6.94 18.77
CA ASN A 90 -10.73 5.51 18.88
C ASN A 90 -9.58 5.09 17.97
N VAL A 91 -9.49 5.65 16.75
CA VAL A 91 -8.43 5.31 15.79
C VAL A 91 -7.10 5.94 16.21
N THR A 92 -7.09 7.15 16.75
CA THR A 92 -5.87 7.86 17.14
C THR A 92 -5.34 7.44 18.51
N ALA A 93 -6.23 7.14 19.46
CA ALA A 93 -5.89 6.66 20.81
C ALA A 93 -5.91 5.13 20.92
N TYR A 94 -5.52 4.44 19.84
CA TYR A 94 -5.47 2.99 19.83
C TYR A 94 -4.54 2.42 20.89
N SER A 95 -4.76 1.16 21.23
CA SER A 95 -3.90 0.43 22.16
C SER A 95 -3.35 -0.81 21.48
N LYS A 96 -2.15 -1.18 21.83
CA LYS A 96 -1.50 -2.41 21.37
C LYS A 96 -1.05 -3.26 22.54
N TRP A 97 -0.87 -4.55 22.27
CA TRP A 97 -0.27 -5.51 23.17
C TRP A 97 0.80 -6.26 22.41
N GLU A 98 1.98 -6.41 23.01
CA GLU A 98 3.04 -7.13 22.34
C GLU A 98 2.69 -8.61 22.17
N LEU A 99 2.92 -9.15 20.97
CA LEU A 99 2.55 -10.53 20.63
C LEU A 99 3.30 -11.54 21.52
N THR A 100 4.56 -11.27 21.83
CA THR A 100 5.38 -12.10 22.71
C THR A 100 4.78 -12.25 24.09
N ASP A 101 4.25 -11.17 24.67
CA ASP A 101 3.60 -11.19 25.97
C ASP A 101 2.30 -12.02 25.93
N LEU A 102 1.50 -11.85 24.86
CA LEU A 102 0.27 -12.64 24.70
C LEU A 102 0.57 -14.13 24.53
N LEU A 103 1.63 -14.47 23.80
CA LEU A 103 2.08 -15.85 23.66
C LEU A 103 2.53 -16.43 25.01
N ALA A 104 3.36 -15.69 25.76
CA ALA A 104 3.83 -16.09 27.08
C ALA A 104 2.68 -16.31 28.07
N LEU A 105 1.70 -15.39 28.11
CA LEU A 105 0.50 -15.50 28.96
C LEU A 105 -0.40 -16.70 28.63
N ASN A 106 -0.28 -17.22 27.42
CA ASN A 106 -0.97 -18.43 26.97
C ASN A 106 -0.08 -19.69 27.03
N GLY A 107 1.15 -19.61 27.54
CA GLY A 107 2.08 -20.74 27.57
C GLY A 107 2.51 -21.22 26.18
N LEU A 108 2.52 -20.31 25.19
CA LEU A 108 2.82 -20.62 23.80
C LEU A 108 4.20 -20.08 23.42
N SER A 109 4.93 -20.83 22.58
CA SER A 109 6.19 -20.41 21.99
C SER A 109 5.98 -19.36 20.87
N ASP A 110 6.95 -18.48 20.68
CA ASP A 110 6.93 -17.51 19.58
C ASP A 110 7.43 -18.16 18.27
N ASP A 111 6.66 -19.14 17.81
CA ASP A 111 6.85 -19.82 16.54
C ASP A 111 5.55 -19.87 15.75
N TRP A 112 5.60 -20.48 14.57
CA TRP A 112 4.41 -20.62 13.73
C TRP A 112 3.28 -21.40 14.42
N ALA A 113 3.61 -22.44 15.21
CA ALA A 113 2.60 -23.27 15.88
C ALA A 113 1.93 -22.51 17.03
N GLY A 114 2.70 -21.81 17.85
CA GLY A 114 2.18 -20.97 18.94
C GLY A 114 1.33 -19.83 18.42
N ARG A 115 1.77 -19.10 17.40
CA ARG A 115 0.98 -18.03 16.75
C ARG A 115 -0.32 -18.58 16.11
N LYS A 116 -0.25 -19.76 15.49
CA LYS A 116 -1.44 -20.41 14.92
C LYS A 116 -2.42 -20.80 16.02
N ASN A 117 -1.93 -21.36 17.14
CA ASN A 117 -2.76 -21.71 18.30
C ASN A 117 -3.42 -20.45 18.86
N LEU A 118 -2.67 -19.39 19.13
CA LEU A 118 -3.20 -18.12 19.63
C LEU A 118 -4.32 -17.58 18.73
N ASN A 119 -4.10 -17.57 17.40
CA ASN A 119 -5.06 -17.06 16.42
C ASN A 119 -6.31 -17.96 16.24
N SER A 120 -6.26 -19.21 16.69
CA SER A 120 -7.40 -20.12 16.63
C SER A 120 -8.36 -19.99 17.82
N GLN A 121 -7.94 -19.27 18.86
CA GLN A 121 -8.73 -19.07 20.07
C GLN A 121 -9.84 -18.04 19.82
N VAL A 122 -11.03 -18.31 20.31
CA VAL A 122 -12.15 -17.34 20.28
C VAL A 122 -11.85 -16.12 21.16
N ARG A 123 -11.08 -16.35 22.23
CA ARG A 123 -10.65 -15.31 23.16
C ARG A 123 -9.22 -15.61 23.63
N VAL A 124 -8.31 -14.68 23.35
CA VAL A 124 -6.88 -14.82 23.65
C VAL A 124 -6.59 -14.80 25.16
N LEU A 125 -7.32 -13.99 25.92
CA LEU A 125 -7.24 -13.95 27.39
C LEU A 125 -8.63 -14.01 27.99
N MET A 126 -8.78 -14.77 29.09
CA MET A 126 -9.99 -14.73 29.88
C MET A 126 -10.13 -13.36 30.57
N PRO A 127 -11.36 -12.91 30.91
CA PRO A 127 -11.58 -11.58 31.50
C PRO A 127 -10.74 -11.30 32.75
N ARG A 128 -10.51 -12.31 33.59
CA ARG A 128 -9.66 -12.20 34.80
C ARG A 128 -8.20 -11.98 34.42
N GLN A 129 -7.66 -12.80 33.51
CA GLN A 129 -6.28 -12.67 33.02
C GLN A 129 -6.05 -11.31 32.36
N PHE A 130 -7.01 -10.84 31.52
CA PHE A 130 -6.96 -9.54 30.90
C PHE A 130 -6.89 -8.41 31.96
N LYS A 131 -7.71 -8.49 33.02
CA LYS A 131 -7.74 -7.50 34.11
C LYS A 131 -6.42 -7.49 34.88
N GLU A 132 -5.88 -8.65 35.21
CA GLU A 132 -4.63 -8.83 35.96
C GLU A 132 -3.40 -8.34 35.16
N ASN A 133 -3.44 -8.44 33.82
CA ASN A 133 -2.32 -8.09 32.96
C ASN A 133 -2.53 -6.80 32.16
N ARG A 134 -3.44 -5.91 32.57
CA ARG A 134 -3.73 -4.64 31.88
C ARG A 134 -2.52 -3.70 31.76
N SER A 135 -1.51 -3.85 32.62
CA SER A 135 -0.25 -3.10 32.57
C SER A 135 0.56 -3.33 31.29
N HIS A 136 0.36 -4.48 30.60
CA HIS A 136 0.99 -4.77 29.31
C HIS A 136 0.37 -4.01 28.13
N ILE A 137 -0.79 -3.35 28.34
CA ILE A 137 -1.43 -2.57 27.30
C ILE A 137 -0.69 -1.25 27.12
N VAL A 138 -0.11 -1.07 25.94
CA VAL A 138 0.53 0.18 25.53
C VAL A 138 -0.44 1.00 24.71
N LYS A 139 -0.83 2.17 25.24
CA LYS A 139 -1.66 3.13 24.50
C LYS A 139 -0.80 3.99 23.60
N ASN A 140 -1.32 4.36 22.45
CA ASN A 140 -0.69 5.40 21.65
C ASN A 140 -0.74 6.74 22.41
N ALA A 141 0.42 7.19 22.87
CA ALA A 141 0.58 8.48 23.55
C ALA A 141 1.03 9.60 22.58
N ASN A 142 1.31 9.25 21.32
CA ASN A 142 1.75 10.20 20.31
C ASN A 142 0.55 10.98 19.75
N HIS A 143 0.81 12.19 19.25
CA HIS A 143 -0.15 12.97 18.47
C HIS A 143 -0.11 12.61 16.98
N TYR A 144 0.32 11.41 16.66
CA TYR A 144 0.42 10.88 15.30
C TYR A 144 0.30 9.35 15.28
N GLY A 145 0.06 8.82 14.08
CA GLY A 145 -0.07 7.40 13.81
C GLY A 145 -1.49 6.87 14.01
N ILE A 146 -1.89 5.99 13.10
CA ILE A 146 -3.14 5.22 13.16
C ILE A 146 -2.85 3.74 12.90
N PRO A 147 -3.67 2.80 13.42
CA PRO A 147 -3.38 1.38 13.32
C PRO A 147 -3.51 0.90 11.86
N GLN A 148 -2.47 0.28 11.35
CA GLN A 148 -2.51 -0.40 10.06
C GLN A 148 -3.41 -1.65 10.15
N GLY A 149 -4.31 -1.83 9.16
CA GLY A 149 -5.23 -2.97 9.11
C GLY A 149 -6.60 -2.73 9.77
N SER A 150 -6.83 -1.57 10.37
CA SER A 150 -8.18 -1.14 10.75
C SER A 150 -9.00 -0.84 9.48
N PRO A 151 -10.29 -1.22 9.41
CA PRO A 151 -11.13 -1.01 8.22
C PRO A 151 -11.20 0.45 7.74
N ILE A 152 -11.12 1.41 8.65
CA ILE A 152 -11.20 2.84 8.33
C ILE A 152 -9.85 3.46 7.98
N SER A 153 -8.73 2.87 8.43
CA SER A 153 -7.39 3.46 8.27
C SER A 153 -7.04 3.72 6.80
N ALA A 154 -7.47 2.83 5.91
CA ALA A 154 -7.27 2.97 4.47
C ALA A 154 -7.95 4.24 3.91
N THR A 155 -9.19 4.50 4.30
CA THR A 155 -9.92 5.72 3.90
C THR A 155 -9.28 6.96 4.53
N LEU A 156 -8.89 6.89 5.81
CA LEU A 156 -8.25 8.01 6.50
C LEU A 156 -6.89 8.37 5.90
N ALA A 157 -6.13 7.39 5.43
CA ALA A 157 -4.88 7.61 4.71
C ALA A 157 -5.12 8.41 3.40
N ASN A 158 -6.18 8.10 2.68
CA ASN A 158 -6.57 8.87 1.50
C ASN A 158 -7.08 10.28 1.87
N VAL A 159 -7.89 10.41 2.92
CA VAL A 159 -8.35 11.71 3.44
C VAL A 159 -7.18 12.59 3.87
N TYR A 160 -6.15 12.02 4.50
CA TYR A 160 -4.94 12.73 4.90
C TYR A 160 -4.23 13.41 3.72
N MET A 161 -4.22 12.76 2.56
CA MET A 161 -3.50 13.22 1.37
C MET A 161 -4.34 14.12 0.43
N LEU A 162 -5.60 14.39 0.73
CA LEU A 162 -6.53 15.09 -0.17
C LEU A 162 -5.96 16.39 -0.76
N GLU A 163 -5.46 17.26 0.10
CA GLU A 163 -4.93 18.56 -0.31
C GLU A 163 -3.61 18.42 -1.07
N VAL A 164 -2.71 17.59 -0.56
CA VAL A 164 -1.39 17.37 -1.16
C VAL A 164 -1.53 16.68 -2.52
N ASP A 165 -2.39 15.66 -2.61
CA ASP A 165 -2.68 14.99 -3.89
C ASP A 165 -3.21 15.98 -4.92
N LYS A 166 -4.09 16.91 -4.51
CA LYS A 166 -4.62 17.94 -5.40
C LYS A 166 -3.54 18.88 -5.87
N LEU A 167 -2.72 19.44 -4.98
CA LEU A 167 -1.65 20.38 -5.31
C LEU A 167 -0.63 19.76 -6.26
N ILE A 168 -0.21 18.52 -5.99
CA ILE A 168 0.72 17.80 -6.88
C ILE A 168 0.06 17.53 -8.22
N ASN A 169 -1.18 17.04 -8.25
CA ASN A 169 -1.88 16.73 -9.49
C ASN A 169 -2.06 17.97 -10.38
N ASP A 170 -2.49 19.09 -9.80
CA ASP A 170 -2.71 20.33 -10.54
C ASP A 170 -1.39 20.81 -11.17
N MET A 171 -0.28 20.75 -10.43
CA MET A 171 1.04 21.07 -10.94
C MET A 171 1.48 20.13 -12.07
N ILE A 172 1.34 18.82 -11.86
CA ILE A 172 1.78 17.81 -12.83
C ILE A 172 0.94 17.85 -14.11
N LEU A 173 -0.37 18.04 -14.01
CA LEU A 173 -1.24 18.23 -15.17
C LEU A 173 -0.87 19.50 -15.95
N GLY A 174 -0.55 20.60 -15.26
CA GLY A 174 -0.06 21.82 -15.89
C GLY A 174 1.24 21.66 -16.67
N LEU A 175 2.04 20.65 -16.33
CA LEU A 175 3.28 20.26 -17.04
C LEU A 175 3.04 19.18 -18.12
N GLY A 176 1.79 18.79 -18.38
CA GLY A 176 1.48 17.70 -19.32
C GLY A 176 1.84 16.31 -18.81
N GLY A 177 2.04 16.16 -17.50
CA GLY A 177 2.41 14.91 -16.86
C GLY A 177 1.26 14.13 -16.26
N LYS A 178 1.59 13.08 -15.51
CA LYS A 178 0.64 12.23 -14.77
C LYS A 178 1.14 11.91 -13.38
N TYR A 179 0.26 12.01 -12.41
CA TYR A 179 0.49 11.59 -11.02
C TYR A 179 -0.49 10.48 -10.63
N MET A 180 0.00 9.45 -9.95
CA MET A 180 -0.81 8.37 -9.40
C MET A 180 -0.21 7.88 -8.10
N ARG A 181 -1.06 7.69 -7.07
CA ARG A 181 -0.67 7.19 -5.74
C ARG A 181 -1.47 5.95 -5.37
N TYR A 182 -0.79 4.93 -4.91
CA TYR A 182 -1.37 3.70 -4.39
C TYR A 182 -0.95 3.50 -2.93
N SER A 183 -1.72 4.01 -1.98
CA SER A 183 -1.38 4.06 -0.55
C SER A 183 -0.16 4.94 -0.29
N ASP A 184 0.94 4.33 0.11
CA ASP A 184 2.27 4.91 0.34
C ASP A 184 3.15 4.98 -0.91
N ASP A 185 2.91 4.10 -1.88
CA ASP A 185 3.60 4.10 -3.17
C ASP A 185 3.01 5.14 -4.14
N PHE A 186 3.84 5.87 -4.86
CA PHE A 186 3.37 6.74 -5.92
C PHE A 186 4.30 6.75 -7.14
N ILE A 187 3.75 7.16 -8.28
CA ILE A 187 4.46 7.38 -9.52
C ILE A 187 4.10 8.75 -10.12
N ILE A 188 5.10 9.48 -10.56
CA ILE A 188 4.98 10.75 -11.28
C ILE A 188 5.71 10.61 -12.61
N ILE A 189 5.05 10.99 -13.69
CA ILE A 189 5.56 10.91 -15.04
C ILE A 189 5.49 12.32 -15.62
N LEU A 190 6.63 12.87 -16.07
CA LEU A 190 6.76 14.20 -16.67
C LEU A 190 7.28 14.06 -18.09
N PRO A 191 6.71 14.75 -19.08
CA PRO A 191 7.23 14.71 -20.45
C PRO A 191 8.66 15.31 -20.49
N ASP A 192 9.54 14.76 -21.31
CA ASP A 192 10.86 15.33 -21.59
C ASP A 192 10.74 16.27 -22.79
N VAL A 193 10.44 17.54 -22.51
CA VAL A 193 10.29 18.62 -23.49
C VAL A 193 11.22 19.76 -23.13
N ALA A 194 11.62 20.55 -24.15
CA ALA A 194 12.65 21.60 -24.01
C ALA A 194 12.29 22.66 -22.94
N GLU A 195 11.01 22.93 -22.75
CA GLU A 195 10.51 23.92 -21.82
C GLU A 195 10.47 23.45 -20.37
N LEU A 196 10.63 22.14 -20.13
CA LEU A 196 10.54 21.54 -18.80
C LEU A 196 11.92 21.36 -18.17
N ASN A 197 12.16 21.99 -17.04
CA ASN A 197 13.27 21.68 -16.16
C ASN A 197 12.85 20.58 -15.16
N ALA A 198 13.21 19.32 -15.44
CA ALA A 198 12.83 18.18 -14.60
C ALA A 198 13.37 18.31 -13.16
N ALA A 199 14.58 18.84 -12.95
CA ALA A 199 15.15 19.02 -11.62
C ALA A 199 14.35 20.04 -10.79
N GLU A 200 13.95 21.15 -11.39
CA GLU A 200 13.10 22.15 -10.76
C GLU A 200 11.71 21.57 -10.45
N ALA A 201 11.12 20.83 -11.39
CA ALA A 201 9.82 20.19 -11.20
C ALA A 201 9.84 19.19 -10.04
N PHE A 202 10.83 18.30 -9.98
CA PHE A 202 10.98 17.37 -8.86
C PHE A 202 11.28 18.08 -7.54
N GLY A 203 12.05 19.17 -7.54
CA GLY A 203 12.27 20.00 -6.36
C GLY A 203 10.97 20.60 -5.80
N LYS A 204 10.09 21.11 -6.68
CA LYS A 204 8.75 21.60 -6.30
C LYS A 204 7.87 20.46 -5.75
N ILE A 205 7.90 19.28 -6.38
CA ILE A 205 7.16 18.09 -5.88
C ILE A 205 7.62 17.73 -4.48
N HIS A 206 8.93 17.67 -4.23
CA HIS A 206 9.45 17.42 -2.89
C HIS A 206 8.97 18.46 -1.86
N THR A 207 8.87 19.72 -2.26
CA THR A 207 8.35 20.78 -1.41
C THR A 207 6.86 20.59 -1.10
N LEU A 208 6.06 20.22 -2.11
CA LEU A 208 4.64 19.93 -1.93
C LEU A 208 4.41 18.70 -1.05
N LEU A 209 5.18 17.63 -1.23
CA LEU A 209 5.09 16.43 -0.38
C LEU A 209 5.37 16.73 1.09
N LYS A 210 6.27 17.68 1.39
CA LYS A 210 6.57 18.13 2.76
C LYS A 210 5.44 18.93 3.39
N THR A 211 4.44 19.39 2.63
CA THR A 211 3.25 20.05 3.22
C THR A 211 2.33 19.08 3.95
N ALA A 212 2.43 17.78 3.67
CA ALA A 212 1.83 16.73 4.51
C ALA A 212 2.70 16.55 5.77
N PRO A 213 2.25 16.99 6.96
CA PRO A 213 3.07 16.94 8.16
C PRO A 213 3.56 15.52 8.46
N ARG A 214 4.79 15.39 8.95
CA ARG A 214 5.42 14.13 9.38
C ARG A 214 5.61 13.07 8.30
N LEU A 215 5.12 13.27 7.08
CA LEU A 215 5.41 12.36 5.98
C LEU A 215 6.78 12.68 5.39
N THR A 216 7.60 11.65 5.30
CA THR A 216 8.93 11.72 4.69
C THR A 216 9.06 10.63 3.62
N LEU A 217 9.72 10.97 2.52
CA LEU A 217 10.06 9.99 1.51
C LEU A 217 11.23 9.12 1.99
N GLU A 218 11.14 7.84 1.70
CA GLU A 218 12.26 6.91 1.83
C GLU A 218 13.23 7.13 0.66
N GLN A 219 14.20 8.02 0.86
CA GLN A 219 15.09 8.46 -0.22
C GLN A 219 15.86 7.30 -0.88
N SER A 220 16.29 6.32 -0.08
CA SER A 220 16.98 5.12 -0.58
C SER A 220 16.12 4.23 -1.47
N LYS A 221 14.81 4.38 -1.44
CA LYS A 221 13.85 3.68 -2.30
C LYS A 221 13.27 4.57 -3.40
N THR A 222 13.47 5.88 -3.30
CA THR A 222 13.01 6.82 -4.33
C THR A 222 13.86 6.64 -5.58
N GLN A 223 13.21 6.42 -6.71
CA GLN A 223 13.84 6.12 -8.00
C GLN A 223 13.46 7.18 -9.00
N TYR A 224 14.42 7.52 -9.86
CA TYR A 224 14.21 8.41 -10.99
C TYR A 224 14.74 7.75 -12.24
N PHE A 225 13.93 7.77 -13.29
CA PHE A 225 14.28 7.23 -14.59
C PHE A 225 14.04 8.26 -15.67
N HIS A 226 14.91 8.25 -16.68
CA HIS A 226 14.67 8.84 -17.97
C HIS A 226 14.28 7.74 -18.94
N TYR A 227 13.18 7.90 -19.62
CA TYR A 227 12.71 7.01 -20.67
C TYR A 227 12.79 7.73 -22.00
N ALA A 228 13.41 7.10 -23.01
CA ALA A 228 13.48 7.61 -24.37
C ALA A 228 13.46 6.45 -25.37
N ASP A 229 12.44 6.41 -26.23
CA ASP A 229 12.33 5.50 -27.38
C ASP A 229 12.55 4.00 -27.07
N GLY A 230 12.04 3.56 -25.92
CA GLY A 230 12.17 2.16 -25.47
C GLY A 230 13.40 1.87 -24.62
N GLU A 231 14.26 2.84 -24.40
CA GLU A 231 15.41 2.75 -23.48
C GLU A 231 15.07 3.42 -22.14
N LEU A 232 15.48 2.75 -21.05
CA LEU A 232 15.23 3.22 -19.67
C LEU A 232 16.56 3.41 -18.96
N GLU A 233 16.86 4.63 -18.55
CA GLU A 233 18.07 4.99 -17.81
C GLU A 233 17.71 5.44 -16.39
N ASN A 234 18.44 4.91 -15.39
CA ASN A 234 18.31 5.39 -14.02
C ASN A 234 19.13 6.68 -13.85
N CYS A 235 18.43 7.77 -13.58
CA CYS A 235 19.02 9.10 -13.36
C CYS A 235 18.90 9.58 -11.91
N GLY A 236 18.66 8.68 -10.95
CA GLY A 236 18.42 9.00 -9.55
C GLY A 236 19.45 9.92 -8.94
N LYS A 237 20.73 9.63 -9.15
CA LYS A 237 21.86 10.43 -8.61
C LYS A 237 21.95 11.86 -9.16
N GLN A 238 21.29 12.16 -10.29
CA GLN A 238 21.22 13.51 -10.85
C GLN A 238 20.23 14.39 -10.08
N PHE A 239 19.19 13.78 -9.52
CA PHE A 239 18.13 14.50 -8.81
C PHE A 239 18.27 14.48 -7.29
N HIS A 240 18.82 13.39 -6.74
CA HIS A 240 19.01 13.26 -5.28
C HIS A 240 20.17 12.31 -4.96
N ALA A 241 21.12 12.77 -4.13
CA ALA A 241 22.32 12.00 -3.80
C ALA A 241 22.04 10.64 -3.12
N GLU A 242 20.96 10.54 -2.36
CA GLU A 242 20.56 9.32 -1.65
C GLU A 242 19.58 8.44 -2.46
N ALA A 243 19.12 8.90 -3.64
CA ALA A 243 18.20 8.12 -4.45
C ALA A 243 18.82 6.80 -4.91
N ASP A 244 17.97 5.78 -5.12
CA ASP A 244 18.42 4.51 -5.69
C ASP A 244 18.94 4.72 -7.12
N GLY A 245 20.23 4.58 -7.30
CA GLY A 245 20.91 4.63 -8.60
C GLY A 245 21.21 3.24 -9.19
N SER A 246 20.81 2.16 -8.55
CA SER A 246 21.16 0.78 -8.93
C SER A 246 20.07 0.07 -9.73
N SER A 247 18.82 0.46 -9.58
CA SER A 247 17.70 -0.17 -10.26
C SER A 247 17.75 0.08 -11.77
N ARG A 248 17.55 -0.99 -12.54
CA ARG A 248 17.49 -0.96 -14.01
C ARG A 248 16.07 -0.98 -14.55
N PHE A 249 15.10 -1.11 -13.69
CA PHE A 249 13.70 -1.33 -14.03
C PHE A 249 12.81 -0.47 -13.17
N ILE A 250 11.74 0.04 -13.73
CA ILE A 250 10.64 0.63 -13.00
C ILE A 250 9.87 -0.50 -12.31
N ASN A 251 9.78 -0.46 -10.97
CA ASN A 251 8.97 -1.37 -10.19
C ASN A 251 7.77 -0.62 -9.62
N PHE A 252 6.56 -0.93 -10.10
CA PHE A 252 5.34 -0.29 -9.62
C PHE A 252 4.21 -1.31 -9.44
N LEU A 253 3.59 -1.34 -8.28
CA LEU A 253 2.43 -2.18 -7.90
C LEU A 253 2.59 -3.69 -8.19
N GLY A 254 3.81 -4.22 -8.07
CA GLY A 254 4.10 -5.64 -8.28
C GLY A 254 4.51 -6.02 -9.70
N PHE A 255 4.60 -5.05 -10.60
CA PHE A 255 5.07 -5.21 -11.97
C PHE A 255 6.41 -4.49 -12.17
N THR A 256 7.14 -4.96 -13.17
CA THR A 256 8.45 -4.46 -13.57
C THR A 256 8.39 -4.03 -15.02
N PHE A 257 8.88 -2.84 -15.34
CA PHE A 257 8.99 -2.32 -16.71
C PHE A 257 10.44 -1.99 -17.03
N ASP A 258 10.95 -2.54 -18.14
CA ASP A 258 12.33 -2.40 -18.60
C ASP A 258 12.53 -1.34 -19.72
N GLY A 259 11.47 -0.60 -20.05
CA GLY A 259 11.41 0.31 -21.18
C GLY A 259 10.69 -0.26 -22.40
N ARG A 260 10.63 -1.59 -22.56
CA ARG A 260 10.00 -2.28 -23.70
C ARG A 260 8.88 -3.20 -23.27
N GLN A 261 9.14 -4.03 -22.25
CA GLN A 261 8.23 -5.08 -21.78
C GLN A 261 7.83 -4.85 -20.32
N VAL A 262 6.61 -5.26 -20.03
CA VAL A 262 6.10 -5.34 -18.66
C VAL A 262 6.13 -6.79 -18.22
N SER A 263 6.71 -7.06 -17.07
CA SER A 263 6.77 -8.38 -16.46
C SER A 263 6.32 -8.33 -15.00
N ILE A 264 6.00 -9.49 -14.44
CA ILE A 264 5.70 -9.60 -13.01
C ILE A 264 7.01 -9.53 -12.24
N ARG A 265 7.01 -8.76 -11.16
CA ARG A 265 8.16 -8.64 -10.29
C ARG A 265 8.65 -10.01 -9.82
N ALA A 266 9.94 -10.33 -10.02
CA ALA A 266 10.54 -11.62 -9.69
C ALA A 266 10.25 -12.09 -8.26
N LYS A 267 10.24 -11.16 -7.28
CA LYS A 267 9.88 -11.44 -5.88
C LYS A 267 8.44 -11.99 -5.74
N THR A 268 7.50 -11.55 -6.57
CA THR A 268 6.10 -12.03 -6.57
C THR A 268 6.04 -13.47 -7.07
N ILE A 269 6.75 -13.78 -8.14
CA ILE A 269 6.87 -15.12 -8.71
C ILE A 269 7.53 -16.07 -7.72
N SER A 270 8.67 -15.67 -7.13
CA SER A 270 9.38 -16.47 -6.11
C SER A 270 8.49 -16.77 -4.91
N LYS A 271 7.70 -15.78 -4.44
CA LYS A 271 6.77 -15.94 -3.32
C LYS A 271 5.62 -16.90 -3.66
N TYR A 272 5.15 -16.91 -4.90
CA TYR A 272 4.13 -17.85 -5.37
C TYR A 272 4.66 -19.28 -5.31
N TYR A 273 5.82 -19.55 -5.95
CA TYR A 273 6.45 -20.87 -5.93
C TYR A 273 6.80 -21.33 -4.51
N TYR A 274 7.37 -20.47 -3.68
CA TYR A 274 7.66 -20.80 -2.29
C TYR A 274 6.41 -21.26 -1.53
N ARG A 275 5.29 -20.55 -1.68
CA ARG A 275 4.02 -20.93 -1.06
C ARG A 275 3.48 -22.25 -1.58
N MET A 276 3.60 -22.49 -2.87
CA MET A 276 3.19 -23.74 -3.52
C MET A 276 3.98 -24.92 -2.98
N TYR A 277 5.32 -24.84 -3.04
CA TYR A 277 6.20 -25.92 -2.56
C TYR A 277 6.03 -26.16 -1.06
N ARG A 278 5.95 -25.10 -0.26
CA ARG A 278 5.72 -25.24 1.18
C ARG A 278 4.43 -25.98 1.48
N LYS A 279 3.36 -25.69 0.74
CA LYS A 279 2.07 -26.37 0.93
C LYS A 279 2.13 -27.84 0.47
N ALA A 280 2.72 -28.13 -0.68
CA ALA A 280 2.92 -29.46 -1.18
C ALA A 280 3.76 -30.32 -0.23
N ASN A 281 4.90 -29.79 0.24
CA ASN A 281 5.79 -30.47 1.18
C ASN A 281 5.09 -30.74 2.54
N ASN A 282 4.26 -29.82 3.03
CA ASN A 282 3.51 -30.05 4.27
C ASN A 282 2.49 -31.19 4.12
N ILE A 283 1.83 -31.29 2.98
CA ILE A 283 0.91 -32.39 2.68
C ILE A 283 1.69 -33.73 2.60
N ALA A 284 2.82 -33.73 1.89
CA ALA A 284 3.66 -34.92 1.76
C ALA A 284 4.22 -35.40 3.12
N LYS A 285 4.74 -34.48 3.95
CA LYS A 285 5.23 -34.77 5.31
C LYS A 285 4.15 -35.34 6.23
N ALA A 286 2.92 -34.90 6.06
CA ALA A 286 1.75 -35.41 6.80
C ALA A 286 1.20 -36.73 6.23
N GLY A 287 1.87 -37.35 5.25
CA GLY A 287 1.39 -38.59 4.60
C GLY A 287 0.04 -38.44 3.92
N GLY A 288 -0.40 -37.21 3.59
CA GLY A 288 -1.72 -36.92 3.03
C GLY A 288 -2.86 -36.87 4.02
N TYR A 289 -2.59 -36.90 5.34
CA TYR A 289 -3.62 -36.89 6.37
C TYR A 289 -3.42 -35.72 7.36
N THR A 290 -4.52 -35.23 7.92
CA THR A 290 -4.48 -34.28 9.05
C THR A 290 -4.10 -35.00 10.34
N PRO A 291 -3.67 -34.31 11.41
CA PRO A 291 -3.45 -34.91 12.72
C PRO A 291 -4.68 -35.64 13.27
N ALA A 292 -5.88 -35.28 12.83
CA ALA A 292 -7.16 -35.94 13.20
C ALA A 292 -7.53 -37.11 12.25
N GLY A 293 -6.58 -37.58 11.43
CA GLY A 293 -6.76 -38.72 10.52
C GLY A 293 -7.64 -38.48 9.28
N LYS A 294 -7.99 -37.21 8.98
CA LYS A 294 -8.79 -36.86 7.80
C LYS A 294 -7.87 -36.70 6.58
N HIS A 295 -8.23 -37.35 5.47
CA HIS A 295 -7.50 -37.18 4.20
C HIS A 295 -7.45 -35.71 3.75
N ILE A 296 -6.27 -35.23 3.41
CA ILE A 296 -6.05 -33.87 2.88
C ILE A 296 -6.31 -33.90 1.38
N SER A 297 -7.40 -33.30 0.92
CA SER A 297 -7.67 -33.16 -0.50
C SER A 297 -6.62 -32.27 -1.17
N CYS A 298 -6.00 -32.80 -2.23
CA CYS A 298 -5.11 -32.02 -3.09
C CYS A 298 -5.85 -31.03 -4.00
N GLU A 299 -7.18 -31.09 -4.09
CA GLU A 299 -7.98 -30.19 -4.93
C GLU A 299 -7.69 -28.71 -4.66
N ASN A 300 -7.58 -28.31 -3.39
CA ASN A 300 -7.20 -26.94 -3.02
C ASN A 300 -5.78 -26.54 -3.47
N LEU A 301 -4.86 -27.49 -3.62
CA LEU A 301 -3.53 -27.24 -4.15
C LEU A 301 -3.62 -26.96 -5.66
N TYR A 302 -4.29 -27.86 -6.39
CA TYR A 302 -4.52 -27.70 -7.83
C TYR A 302 -5.28 -26.41 -8.15
N ARG A 303 -6.38 -26.16 -7.43
CA ARG A 303 -7.17 -24.93 -7.63
C ARG A 303 -6.35 -23.65 -7.45
N ARG A 304 -5.40 -23.62 -6.51
CA ARG A 304 -4.62 -22.40 -6.21
C ARG A 304 -3.37 -22.25 -7.06
N TYR A 305 -2.79 -23.33 -7.56
CA TYR A 305 -1.42 -23.32 -8.10
C TYR A 305 -1.28 -24.01 -9.45
N SER A 306 -2.34 -24.39 -10.12
CA SER A 306 -2.28 -25.01 -11.44
C SER A 306 -3.23 -24.34 -12.44
N GLU A 307 -3.02 -24.59 -13.71
CA GLU A 307 -3.89 -24.14 -14.80
C GLU A 307 -5.33 -24.62 -14.61
N ARG A 308 -5.53 -25.82 -14.11
CA ARG A 308 -6.87 -26.37 -13.79
C ARG A 308 -7.70 -25.48 -12.87
N GLY A 309 -7.06 -24.70 -12.01
CA GLY A 309 -7.75 -23.75 -11.13
C GLY A 309 -7.77 -22.33 -11.71
N ALA A 310 -7.01 -22.06 -12.77
CA ALA A 310 -6.98 -20.75 -13.41
C ALA A 310 -8.30 -20.44 -14.13
N ASP A 311 -8.89 -21.43 -14.78
CA ASP A 311 -10.15 -21.30 -15.54
C ASP A 311 -11.38 -21.30 -14.64
N GLY A 312 -11.22 -21.63 -13.35
CA GLY A 312 -12.31 -21.64 -12.37
C GLY A 312 -12.66 -20.26 -11.80
N LYS A 313 -13.88 -20.06 -11.38
CA LYS A 313 -14.27 -18.87 -10.60
C LYS A 313 -14.08 -19.17 -9.10
N PRO A 314 -13.30 -18.35 -8.37
CA PRO A 314 -12.74 -17.03 -8.67
C PRO A 314 -11.37 -16.99 -9.36
N GLY A 315 -10.87 -18.06 -9.95
CA GLY A 315 -9.54 -18.09 -10.56
C GLY A 315 -8.40 -18.20 -9.53
N ASN A 316 -7.15 -18.08 -10.00
CA ASN A 316 -5.95 -18.13 -9.16
C ASN A 316 -4.87 -17.15 -9.64
N PHE A 317 -3.63 -17.29 -9.15
CA PHE A 317 -2.52 -16.44 -9.56
C PHE A 317 -2.21 -16.51 -11.07
N LEU A 318 -2.40 -17.67 -11.71
CA LEU A 318 -2.18 -17.80 -13.16
C LEU A 318 -3.22 -16.99 -13.94
N THR A 319 -4.49 -17.02 -13.54
CA THR A 319 -5.54 -16.14 -14.12
C THR A 319 -5.23 -14.65 -13.91
N TYR A 320 -4.56 -14.33 -12.79
CA TYR A 320 -4.19 -12.95 -12.50
C TYR A 320 -3.05 -12.45 -13.38
N VAL A 321 -2.19 -13.34 -13.88
CA VAL A 321 -0.99 -12.97 -14.66
C VAL A 321 -1.14 -13.20 -16.16
N SER A 322 -2.11 -14.00 -16.60
CA SER A 322 -2.52 -14.16 -18.01
C SER A 322 -3.40 -12.99 -18.46
#